data_83e44bb3adb7545909dbfe5e532a7daa
#
_entry.id   83e44bb3adb7545909dbfe5e532a7daa
#
_cell.length_a   1.000
_cell.length_b   1.000
_cell.length_c   1.000
_cell.angle_alpha   90.00
_cell.angle_beta   90.00
_cell.angle_gamma   90.00
#
_symmetry.space_group_name_H-M   'P 1'
#
loop_
_entity.id
_entity.type
_entity.pdbx_description
1 polymer ?
#
loop_
_entity_poly.entity_id
_entity_poly.type
_entity_poly.pdbx_seq_one_letter_code
_entity_poly.pdbx_strand_id
1 'polypeptide(L)'
;MAAKNSSSTPKARKTRRIPVAKPGATGGFVERTSRALYTSRTRRGPLLAPSEKADRLLPCESVLEGTFVAATRFDTRVERIYPQPHVMDVVTGITAPDRDQLMKRLASQGYAPADATLWFVDFELAIVGRIRPVYVEVKPEKRAGNVAARLEARAEACERIGVDFMLVLDKDFAEPLVDNLHILQRYAGMPLSEPTRTRVLEAVRRGPMPMEDLAIAAGAGLAEVYGLVSTGDLGLDLREELLSPRSTVHASNPGYRAILKLPE
;
A
#
# COMPACT_ATOMS: atom_id res chain seq x y z
N MET A 1 28.93 -39.61 47.00
CA MET A 1 28.40 -39.63 45.62
C MET A 1 28.08 -38.18 45.24
N ALA A 2 28.90 -37.58 44.42
CA ALA A 2 28.76 -36.17 44.00
C ALA A 2 28.22 -36.14 42.57
N ALA A 3 27.06 -35.53 42.41
CA ALA A 3 26.41 -35.31 41.10
C ALA A 3 27.07 -34.12 40.37
N LYS A 4 27.63 -34.37 39.20
CA LYS A 4 28.17 -33.35 38.29
C LYS A 4 27.02 -32.70 37.53
N ASN A 5 26.71 -31.45 37.83
CA ASN A 5 25.85 -30.64 36.99
C ASN A 5 26.64 -30.11 35.78
N SER A 6 26.33 -30.63 34.60
CA SER A 6 26.86 -30.10 33.35
C SER A 6 25.95 -28.96 32.84
N SER A 7 26.36 -27.71 33.03
CA SER A 7 25.72 -26.56 32.42
C SER A 7 26.09 -26.49 30.92
N SER A 8 25.17 -26.85 30.05
CA SER A 8 25.31 -26.65 28.60
C SER A 8 24.92 -25.21 28.24
N THR A 9 25.90 -24.38 27.91
CA THR A 9 25.72 -23.05 27.33
C THR A 9 25.04 -23.17 25.95
N PRO A 10 23.95 -22.43 25.69
CA PRO A 10 23.31 -22.48 24.38
C PRO A 10 24.22 -21.83 23.31
N LYS A 11 24.60 -22.62 22.30
CA LYS A 11 25.36 -22.16 21.13
C LYS A 11 24.56 -21.08 20.39
N ALA A 12 25.13 -19.89 20.28
CA ALA A 12 24.60 -18.80 19.49
C ALA A 12 24.36 -19.26 18.03
N ARG A 13 23.11 -19.22 17.62
CA ARG A 13 22.66 -19.61 16.28
C ARG A 13 23.14 -18.55 15.29
N LYS A 14 24.16 -18.83 14.49
CA LYS A 14 24.65 -17.96 13.42
C LYS A 14 23.50 -17.65 12.47
N THR A 15 23.02 -16.43 12.47
CA THR A 15 22.06 -15.90 11.50
C THR A 15 22.71 -15.97 10.12
N ARG A 16 22.18 -16.82 9.26
CA ARG A 16 22.58 -16.92 7.85
C ARG A 16 22.13 -15.64 7.17
N ARG A 17 23.06 -14.70 6.92
CA ARG A 17 22.81 -13.56 6.04
C ARG A 17 22.53 -14.10 4.66
N ILE A 18 21.30 -13.92 4.17
CA ILE A 18 20.97 -14.16 2.77
C ILE A 18 21.71 -13.06 1.98
N PRO A 19 22.53 -13.42 0.98
CA PRO A 19 23.21 -12.40 0.18
C PRO A 19 22.17 -11.52 -0.50
N VAL A 20 22.21 -10.21 -0.24
CA VAL A 20 21.51 -9.24 -1.07
C VAL A 20 22.07 -9.39 -2.48
N ALA A 21 21.24 -9.76 -3.44
CA ALA A 21 21.65 -9.89 -4.82
C ALA A 21 22.35 -8.60 -5.23
N LYS A 22 23.60 -8.72 -5.73
CA LYS A 22 24.31 -7.59 -6.31
C LYS A 22 23.47 -7.07 -7.47
N PRO A 23 23.30 -5.75 -7.61
CA PRO A 23 22.55 -5.21 -8.73
C PRO A 23 23.20 -5.72 -10.02
N GLY A 24 22.45 -6.53 -10.77
CA GLY A 24 22.83 -6.93 -12.12
C GLY A 24 22.87 -5.67 -13.00
N ALA A 25 23.73 -5.67 -13.99
CA ALA A 25 24.00 -4.55 -14.89
C ALA A 25 22.86 -4.18 -15.86
N THR A 26 21.64 -4.51 -15.55
CA THR A 26 20.44 -4.02 -16.24
C THR A 26 19.80 -3.01 -15.32
N GLY A 27 19.79 -1.72 -15.72
CA GLY A 27 19.42 -0.54 -14.95
C GLY A 27 18.01 -0.51 -14.38
N GLY A 28 17.67 -1.51 -13.56
CA GLY A 28 16.47 -1.51 -12.73
C GLY A 28 16.75 -0.70 -11.48
N PHE A 29 15.95 0.29 -11.22
CA PHE A 29 15.90 1.06 -10.00
C PHE A 29 15.81 0.10 -8.81
N VAL A 30 16.89 -0.05 -8.05
CA VAL A 30 16.86 -0.72 -6.74
C VAL A 30 16.35 0.31 -5.76
N GLU A 31 15.06 0.35 -5.58
CA GLU A 31 14.42 1.16 -4.55
C GLU A 31 14.85 0.64 -3.18
N ARG A 32 15.50 1.50 -2.41
CA ARG A 32 15.98 1.16 -1.07
C ARG A 32 14.80 1.25 -0.11
N THR A 33 14.46 0.16 0.54
CA THR A 33 13.55 0.20 1.68
C THR A 33 14.31 0.61 2.93
N SER A 34 13.72 1.45 3.77
CA SER A 34 14.33 1.93 5.02
C SER A 34 14.51 0.83 6.07
N ARG A 35 13.87 -0.31 5.88
CA ARG A 35 13.83 -1.44 6.80
C ARG A 35 14.26 -2.73 6.11
N ALA A 36 15.03 -3.57 6.82
CA ALA A 36 15.29 -4.93 6.37
C ALA A 36 14.00 -5.76 6.43
N LEU A 37 13.48 -6.18 5.29
CA LEU A 37 12.20 -6.90 5.14
C LEU A 37 12.17 -8.28 5.79
N TYR A 38 13.29 -8.78 6.28
CA TYR A 38 13.40 -10.10 6.89
C TYR A 38 13.75 -9.99 8.36
N THR A 39 12.78 -9.67 9.20
CA THR A 39 12.92 -9.94 10.62
C THR A 39 12.53 -11.38 10.87
N SER A 40 13.33 -12.12 11.66
CA SER A 40 13.13 -13.52 12.04
C SER A 40 11.81 -13.84 12.79
N ARG A 41 10.91 -12.84 12.91
CA ARG A 41 9.65 -12.92 13.66
C ARG A 41 8.47 -13.46 12.85
N THR A 42 8.51 -13.38 11.52
CA THR A 42 7.45 -13.95 10.69
C THR A 42 7.87 -15.31 10.16
N ARG A 43 7.19 -16.36 10.59
CA ARG A 43 7.35 -17.73 10.05
C ARG A 43 6.91 -17.83 8.58
N ARG A 44 6.26 -16.79 8.05
CA ARG A 44 5.83 -16.64 6.66
C ARG A 44 6.62 -15.50 6.05
N GLY A 45 7.09 -15.67 4.82
CA GLY A 45 7.73 -14.60 4.06
C GLY A 45 6.79 -13.40 3.87
N PRO A 46 7.29 -12.25 3.40
CA PRO A 46 6.46 -11.09 3.11
C PRO A 46 5.41 -11.46 2.06
N LEU A 47 4.20 -10.92 2.23
CA LEU A 47 3.19 -10.94 1.19
C LEU A 47 3.66 -9.99 0.07
N LEU A 48 3.62 -10.44 -1.19
CA LEU A 48 3.94 -9.61 -2.33
C LEU A 48 2.65 -9.13 -2.99
N ALA A 49 2.41 -7.83 -2.94
CA ALA A 49 1.23 -7.21 -3.53
C ALA A 49 1.59 -6.51 -4.86
N PRO A 50 0.89 -6.82 -5.97
CA PRO A 50 1.12 -6.16 -7.25
C PRO A 50 0.54 -4.74 -7.23
N SER A 51 1.28 -3.78 -7.80
CA SER A 51 0.80 -2.44 -8.04
C SER A 51 1.56 -1.82 -9.22
N GLU A 52 0.84 -1.40 -10.24
CA GLU A 52 1.41 -0.65 -11.37
C GLU A 52 1.92 0.74 -10.95
N LYS A 53 1.42 1.24 -9.81
CA LYS A 53 1.83 2.53 -9.23
C LYS A 53 3.17 2.47 -8.50
N ALA A 54 3.76 1.27 -8.38
CA ALA A 54 5.05 1.04 -7.72
C ALA A 54 6.12 0.47 -8.65
N ASP A 55 5.83 0.24 -9.91
CA ASP A 55 6.70 -0.39 -10.91
C ASP A 55 7.22 -1.80 -10.52
N ARG A 56 6.71 -2.39 -9.43
CA ARG A 56 7.13 -3.71 -8.91
C ARG A 56 6.13 -4.29 -7.91
N LEU A 57 6.35 -5.56 -7.54
CA LEU A 57 5.66 -6.17 -6.41
C LEU A 57 6.11 -5.53 -5.11
N LEU A 58 5.15 -5.08 -4.30
CA LEU A 58 5.41 -4.46 -3.01
C LEU A 58 5.45 -5.51 -1.90
N PRO A 59 6.51 -5.56 -1.10
CA PRO A 59 6.55 -6.42 0.07
C PRO A 59 5.68 -5.82 1.19
N CYS A 60 4.74 -6.62 1.70
CA CYS A 60 3.85 -6.27 2.80
C CYS A 60 4.12 -7.17 3.99
N GLU A 61 4.20 -6.61 5.19
CA GLU A 61 4.42 -7.36 6.44
C GLU A 61 3.12 -7.98 6.97
N SER A 62 1.97 -7.53 6.50
CA SER A 62 0.65 -7.98 6.92
C SER A 62 -0.36 -8.04 5.77
N VAL A 63 -1.44 -8.80 5.99
CA VAL A 63 -2.59 -8.84 5.05
C VAL A 63 -3.22 -7.46 4.91
N LEU A 64 -3.30 -6.69 6.01
CA LEU A 64 -3.87 -5.34 5.99
C LEU A 64 -3.05 -4.39 5.09
N GLU A 65 -1.71 -4.46 5.14
CA GLU A 65 -0.86 -3.72 4.21
C GLU A 65 -1.10 -4.16 2.76
N GLY A 66 -1.25 -5.46 2.50
CA GLY A 66 -1.59 -5.97 1.18
C GLY A 66 -2.94 -5.45 0.66
N THR A 67 -3.94 -5.39 1.53
CA THR A 67 -5.25 -4.80 1.22
C THR A 67 -5.14 -3.29 0.94
N PHE A 68 -4.34 -2.57 1.73
CA PHE A 68 -4.07 -1.16 1.49
C PHE A 68 -3.41 -0.95 0.11
N VAL A 69 -2.39 -1.73 -0.23
CA VAL A 69 -1.75 -1.68 -1.56
C VAL A 69 -2.76 -1.94 -2.68
N ALA A 70 -3.65 -2.94 -2.50
CA ALA A 70 -4.73 -3.20 -3.46
C ALA A 70 -5.68 -1.99 -3.59
N ALA A 71 -6.04 -1.36 -2.47
CA ALA A 71 -6.89 -0.16 -2.49
C ALA A 71 -6.19 1.02 -3.19
N THR A 72 -4.90 1.25 -2.95
CA THR A 72 -4.14 2.31 -3.65
C THR A 72 -4.07 2.08 -5.15
N ARG A 73 -3.93 0.81 -5.57
CA ARG A 73 -3.92 0.44 -6.99
C ARG A 73 -5.15 0.95 -7.74
N PHE A 74 -6.32 0.80 -7.12
CA PHE A 74 -7.61 1.16 -7.71
C PHE A 74 -8.10 2.56 -7.34
N ASP A 75 -7.47 3.29 -6.45
CA ASP A 75 -7.80 4.69 -6.16
C ASP A 75 -7.14 5.61 -7.19
N THR A 76 -7.93 6.20 -8.08
CA THR A 76 -7.42 7.01 -9.18
C THR A 76 -6.70 8.28 -8.75
N ARG A 77 -6.87 8.71 -7.50
CA ARG A 77 -6.18 9.88 -6.93
C ARG A 77 -4.74 9.58 -6.52
N VAL A 78 -4.41 8.30 -6.26
CA VAL A 78 -3.04 7.90 -5.96
C VAL A 78 -2.25 7.76 -7.25
N GLU A 79 -1.20 8.54 -7.40
CA GLU A 79 -0.28 8.47 -8.54
C GLU A 79 0.78 7.40 -8.34
N ARG A 80 1.43 7.41 -7.18
CA ARG A 80 2.48 6.44 -6.83
C ARG A 80 2.41 6.03 -5.36
N ILE A 81 2.95 4.85 -5.08
CA ILE A 81 3.13 4.30 -3.73
C ILE A 81 4.57 3.83 -3.55
N TYR A 82 5.19 4.25 -2.46
CA TYR A 82 6.55 3.88 -2.07
C TYR A 82 6.50 3.13 -0.73
N PRO A 83 6.91 1.84 -0.68
CA PRO A 83 6.95 1.09 0.56
C PRO A 83 8.18 1.47 1.36
N GLN A 84 8.01 1.69 2.64
CA GLN A 84 9.08 1.96 3.61
C GLN A 84 10.14 2.95 3.05
N PRO A 85 9.73 4.15 2.59
CA PRO A 85 10.61 5.06 1.83
C PRO A 85 11.75 5.58 2.69
N HIS A 86 11.50 5.80 3.99
CA HIS A 86 12.48 6.32 4.93
C HIS A 86 12.14 6.00 6.38
N VAL A 87 13.13 6.25 7.23
CA VAL A 87 12.98 6.31 8.68
C VAL A 87 13.04 7.77 9.13
N MET A 88 12.19 8.15 10.08
CA MET A 88 12.12 9.48 10.69
C MET A 88 12.44 9.39 12.18
N ASP A 89 13.15 10.37 12.70
CA ASP A 89 13.09 10.67 14.12
C ASP A 89 11.90 11.60 14.40
N VAL A 90 10.93 11.09 15.16
CA VAL A 90 9.65 11.78 15.42
C VAL A 90 9.84 13.09 16.18
N VAL A 91 10.88 13.17 17.01
CA VAL A 91 11.15 14.38 17.83
C VAL A 91 11.66 15.54 16.98
N THR A 92 12.63 15.27 16.10
CA THR A 92 13.26 16.32 15.27
C THR A 92 12.59 16.49 13.90
N GLY A 93 11.86 15.49 13.41
CA GLY A 93 11.35 15.45 12.04
C GLY A 93 12.42 15.11 10.98
N ILE A 94 13.66 14.83 11.39
CA ILE A 94 14.74 14.49 10.46
C ILE A 94 14.45 13.10 9.87
N THR A 95 14.54 12.99 8.53
CA THR A 95 14.34 11.75 7.80
C THR A 95 15.63 11.28 7.12
N ALA A 96 15.75 9.97 6.89
CA ALA A 96 16.82 9.39 6.10
C ALA A 96 16.35 8.07 5.44
N PRO A 97 17.03 7.61 4.36
CA PRO A 97 16.68 6.36 3.69
C PRO A 97 16.82 5.11 4.57
N ASP A 98 17.67 5.16 5.58
CA ASP A 98 17.88 4.07 6.54
C ASP A 98 18.30 4.60 7.91
N ARG A 99 18.25 3.70 8.91
CA ARG A 99 18.57 4.03 10.28
C ARG A 99 19.99 4.58 10.45
N ASP A 100 20.98 4.00 9.79
CA ASP A 100 22.39 4.38 9.98
C ASP A 100 22.67 5.79 9.46
N GLN A 101 22.05 6.14 8.32
CA GLN A 101 22.09 7.49 7.79
C GLN A 101 21.35 8.49 8.68
N LEU A 102 20.21 8.09 9.25
CA LEU A 102 19.49 8.93 10.20
C LEU A 102 20.34 9.22 11.44
N MET A 103 20.96 8.20 12.03
CA MET A 103 21.83 8.39 13.19
C MET A 103 22.99 9.35 12.88
N LYS A 104 23.60 9.24 11.71
CA LYS A 104 24.67 10.17 11.27
C LYS A 104 24.15 11.59 11.12
N ARG A 105 22.95 11.78 10.54
CA ARG A 105 22.33 13.10 10.39
C ARG A 105 22.02 13.73 11.75
N LEU A 106 21.44 12.98 12.66
CA LEU A 106 21.14 13.44 14.03
C LEU A 106 22.44 13.87 14.74
N ALA A 107 23.47 13.01 14.72
CA ALA A 107 24.76 13.33 15.34
C ALA A 107 25.41 14.59 14.76
N SER A 108 25.33 14.77 13.41
CA SER A 108 25.89 15.96 12.75
C SER A 108 25.19 17.26 13.13
N GLN A 109 23.95 17.18 13.62
CA GLN A 109 23.16 18.32 14.11
C GLN A 109 23.20 18.46 15.65
N GLY A 110 24.04 17.68 16.33
CA GLY A 110 24.22 17.76 17.78
C GLY A 110 23.19 16.98 18.61
N TYR A 111 22.35 16.16 17.98
CA TYR A 111 21.40 15.31 18.70
C TYR A 111 22.07 13.99 19.12
N ALA A 112 21.80 13.54 20.35
CA ALA A 112 22.27 12.25 20.81
C ALA A 112 21.46 11.11 20.15
N PRO A 113 22.10 10.16 19.45
CA PRO A 113 21.37 9.06 18.80
C PRO A 113 20.56 8.17 19.76
N ALA A 114 20.94 8.14 21.05
CA ALA A 114 20.24 7.38 22.08
C ALA A 114 18.83 7.93 22.38
N ASP A 115 18.60 9.20 22.12
CA ASP A 115 17.32 9.88 22.40
C ASP A 115 16.36 9.85 21.20
N ALA A 116 16.79 9.29 20.08
CA ALA A 116 16.00 9.24 18.86
C ALA A 116 14.77 8.35 18.98
N THR A 117 13.60 8.92 18.66
CA THR A 117 12.32 8.20 18.57
C THR A 117 12.05 7.82 17.13
N LEU A 118 12.45 6.61 16.76
CA LEU A 118 12.41 6.16 15.37
C LEU A 118 11.02 5.73 14.92
N TRP A 119 10.63 6.22 13.77
CA TRP A 119 9.48 5.74 13.02
C TRP A 119 9.91 5.33 11.60
N PHE A 120 9.69 4.06 11.27
CA PHE A 120 9.78 3.55 9.90
C PHE A 120 8.43 3.75 9.25
N VAL A 121 8.35 4.65 8.27
CA VAL A 121 7.13 4.97 7.55
C VAL A 121 6.70 3.72 6.77
N ASP A 122 5.47 3.24 6.95
CA ASP A 122 5.01 2.02 6.26
C ASP A 122 4.91 2.28 4.74
N PHE A 123 4.26 3.39 4.33
CA PHE A 123 4.18 3.80 2.93
C PHE A 123 4.22 5.33 2.79
N GLU A 124 4.65 5.78 1.61
CA GLU A 124 4.46 7.14 1.14
C GLU A 124 3.59 7.11 -0.12
N LEU A 125 2.63 8.02 -0.21
CA LEU A 125 1.80 8.20 -1.40
C LEU A 125 2.11 9.53 -2.06
N ALA A 126 2.26 9.50 -3.39
CA ALA A 126 2.10 10.68 -4.23
C ALA A 126 0.66 10.73 -4.72
N ILE A 127 0.02 11.88 -4.53
CA ILE A 127 -1.39 12.10 -4.88
C ILE A 127 -1.45 13.04 -6.09
N VAL A 128 -2.28 12.69 -7.06
CA VAL A 128 -2.49 13.49 -8.29
C VAL A 128 -2.84 14.94 -7.93
N GLY A 129 -2.09 15.87 -8.50
CA GLY A 129 -2.30 17.30 -8.29
C GLY A 129 -1.88 17.86 -6.93
N ARG A 130 -1.24 17.06 -6.06
CA ARG A 130 -0.72 17.50 -4.75
C ARG A 130 0.80 17.52 -4.75
N ILE A 131 1.37 18.56 -4.14
CA ILE A 131 2.82 18.67 -3.94
C ILE A 131 3.26 17.92 -2.69
N ARG A 132 2.41 17.91 -1.66
CA ARG A 132 2.73 17.26 -0.38
C ARG A 132 2.52 15.76 -0.49
N PRO A 133 3.52 14.93 -0.15
CA PRO A 133 3.34 13.49 -0.03
C PRO A 133 2.50 13.17 1.22
N VAL A 134 1.92 11.97 1.22
CA VAL A 134 1.16 11.45 2.38
C VAL A 134 1.95 10.31 2.99
N TYR A 135 2.37 10.45 4.25
CA TYR A 135 2.96 9.35 5.01
C TYR A 135 1.87 8.51 5.65
N VAL A 136 1.95 7.22 5.43
CA VAL A 136 0.91 6.28 5.84
C VAL A 136 1.44 5.33 6.90
N GLU A 137 0.64 5.15 7.94
CA GLU A 137 0.80 4.10 8.94
C GLU A 137 -0.38 3.14 8.85
N VAL A 138 -0.13 1.85 8.70
CA VAL A 138 -1.16 0.81 8.58
C VAL A 138 -1.20 0.01 9.87
N LYS A 139 -2.33 0.04 10.60
CA LYS A 139 -2.47 -0.65 11.90
C LYS A 139 -3.86 -1.26 12.06
N PRO A 140 -3.97 -2.46 12.65
CA PRO A 140 -5.23 -2.94 13.15
C PRO A 140 -5.79 -1.99 14.23
N GLU A 141 -7.08 -1.70 14.23
CA GLU A 141 -7.74 -0.79 15.18
C GLU A 141 -7.41 -1.16 16.64
N LYS A 142 -7.47 -2.45 16.96
CA LYS A 142 -7.09 -2.97 18.27
C LYS A 142 -5.67 -2.57 18.72
N ARG A 143 -4.74 -2.41 17.77
CA ARG A 143 -3.37 -1.98 18.07
C ARG A 143 -3.22 -0.46 18.06
N ALA A 144 -4.01 0.24 17.24
CA ALA A 144 -3.97 1.69 17.15
C ALA A 144 -4.29 2.36 18.49
N GLY A 145 -5.33 1.90 19.21
CA GLY A 145 -5.66 2.40 20.52
C GLY A 145 -4.51 2.31 21.54
N ASN A 146 -3.74 1.21 21.51
CA ASN A 146 -2.61 1.00 22.42
C ASN A 146 -1.39 1.89 22.14
N VAL A 147 -1.36 2.58 21.00
CA VAL A 147 -0.24 3.42 20.56
C VAL A 147 -0.69 4.83 20.15
N ALA A 148 -1.87 5.25 20.61
CA ALA A 148 -2.49 6.52 20.22
C ALA A 148 -1.54 7.73 20.38
N ALA A 149 -0.91 7.90 21.53
CA ALA A 149 0.06 8.98 21.74
C ALA A 149 1.24 8.96 20.75
N ARG A 150 1.69 7.76 20.32
CA ARG A 150 2.74 7.65 19.31
C ARG A 150 2.25 8.00 17.91
N LEU A 151 1.00 7.70 17.60
CA LEU A 151 0.39 8.09 16.32
C LEU A 151 0.18 9.60 16.25
N GLU A 152 -0.26 10.21 17.35
CA GLU A 152 -0.39 11.65 17.48
C GLU A 152 0.96 12.37 17.28
N ALA A 153 2.01 11.92 17.99
CA ALA A 153 3.36 12.47 17.82
C ALA A 153 3.89 12.32 16.37
N ARG A 154 3.53 11.25 15.65
CA ARG A 154 3.86 11.08 14.22
C ARG A 154 3.12 12.07 13.33
N ALA A 155 1.82 12.27 13.58
CA ALA A 155 1.03 13.24 12.86
C ALA A 155 1.58 14.67 13.03
N GLU A 156 1.89 15.05 14.27
CA GLU A 156 2.54 16.33 14.58
C GLU A 156 3.92 16.48 13.91
N ALA A 157 4.71 15.39 13.87
CA ALA A 157 6.01 15.40 13.19
C ALA A 157 5.85 15.61 11.69
N CYS A 158 4.86 14.96 11.06
CA CYS A 158 4.53 15.16 9.65
C CYS A 158 4.10 16.60 9.37
N GLU A 159 3.24 17.17 10.19
CA GLU A 159 2.78 18.55 10.04
C GLU A 159 3.96 19.55 10.09
N ARG A 160 4.88 19.37 11.05
CA ARG A 160 6.07 20.22 11.20
C ARG A 160 6.96 20.22 9.95
N ILE A 161 7.04 19.11 9.22
CA ILE A 161 7.87 19.02 8.01
C ILE A 161 7.07 19.23 6.71
N GLY A 162 5.79 19.60 6.83
CA GLY A 162 4.94 19.89 5.67
C GLY A 162 4.52 18.66 4.87
N VAL A 163 4.36 17.51 5.52
CA VAL A 163 3.90 16.23 4.98
C VAL A 163 2.56 15.90 5.62
N ASP A 164 1.64 15.30 4.86
CA ASP A 164 0.37 14.85 5.42
C ASP A 164 0.53 13.46 6.06
N PHE A 165 -0.21 13.22 7.16
CA PHE A 165 -0.23 11.92 7.84
C PHE A 165 -1.57 11.22 7.61
N MET A 166 -1.54 9.92 7.31
CA MET A 166 -2.73 9.08 7.17
C MET A 166 -2.58 7.80 7.99
N LEU A 167 -3.51 7.60 8.92
CA LEU A 167 -3.67 6.33 9.63
C LEU A 167 -4.71 5.47 8.90
N VAL A 168 -4.31 4.26 8.54
CA VAL A 168 -5.16 3.27 7.88
C VAL A 168 -5.46 2.14 8.85
N LEU A 169 -6.74 1.86 9.05
CA LEU A 169 -7.23 0.83 9.97
C LEU A 169 -7.93 -0.30 9.22
N ASP A 170 -7.99 -1.49 9.81
CA ASP A 170 -8.71 -2.64 9.26
C ASP A 170 -10.20 -2.34 9.04
N LYS A 171 -10.84 -1.54 9.89
CA LYS A 171 -12.22 -1.09 9.68
C LYS A 171 -12.44 -0.23 8.42
N ASP A 172 -11.38 0.37 7.88
CA ASP A 172 -11.47 1.12 6.62
C ASP A 172 -11.66 0.22 5.41
N PHE A 173 -11.40 -1.08 5.58
CA PHE A 173 -11.50 -2.13 4.58
C PHE A 173 -12.51 -3.21 4.98
N ALA A 174 -13.69 -2.79 5.40
CA ALA A 174 -14.80 -3.72 5.66
C ALA A 174 -15.29 -4.37 4.35
N GLU A 175 -15.91 -5.55 4.45
CA GLU A 175 -16.67 -6.13 3.34
C GLU A 175 -17.85 -5.23 2.97
N PRO A 176 -18.23 -5.16 1.68
CA PRO A 176 -17.74 -5.96 0.56
C PRO A 176 -16.48 -5.41 -0.15
N LEU A 177 -15.92 -4.29 0.31
CA LEU A 177 -14.79 -3.62 -0.37
C LEU A 177 -13.61 -4.58 -0.60
N VAL A 178 -13.20 -5.34 0.44
CA VAL A 178 -12.04 -6.26 0.33
C VAL A 178 -12.26 -7.29 -0.76
N ASP A 179 -13.44 -7.91 -0.80
CA ASP A 179 -13.78 -8.91 -1.81
C ASP A 179 -13.83 -8.31 -3.21
N ASN A 180 -14.36 -7.10 -3.33
CA ASN A 180 -14.40 -6.37 -4.60
C ASN A 180 -13.00 -6.03 -5.10
N LEU A 181 -12.07 -5.61 -4.24
CA LEU A 181 -10.67 -5.40 -4.60
C LEU A 181 -10.02 -6.70 -5.11
N HIS A 182 -10.30 -7.84 -4.47
CA HIS A 182 -9.80 -9.15 -4.91
C HIS A 182 -10.40 -9.56 -6.27
N ILE A 183 -11.70 -9.27 -6.51
CA ILE A 183 -12.32 -9.52 -7.81
C ILE A 183 -11.63 -8.65 -8.87
N LEU A 184 -11.52 -7.36 -8.65
CA LEU A 184 -10.91 -6.43 -9.61
C LEU A 184 -9.45 -6.76 -9.92
N GLN A 185 -8.68 -7.25 -8.95
CA GLN A 185 -7.30 -7.68 -9.18
C GLN A 185 -7.17 -8.76 -10.27
N ARG A 186 -8.17 -9.62 -10.45
CA ARG A 186 -8.16 -10.68 -11.48
C ARG A 186 -8.30 -10.13 -12.88
N TYR A 187 -8.92 -8.96 -13.02
CA TYR A 187 -9.19 -8.31 -14.31
C TYR A 187 -8.28 -7.11 -14.59
N ALA A 188 -7.50 -6.69 -13.60
CA ALA A 188 -6.56 -5.59 -13.74
C ALA A 188 -5.43 -5.95 -14.71
N GLY A 189 -5.15 -5.06 -15.65
CA GLY A 189 -4.17 -5.31 -16.72
C GLY A 189 -4.65 -6.24 -17.82
N MET A 190 -5.93 -6.61 -17.82
CA MET A 190 -6.52 -7.37 -18.93
C MET A 190 -6.46 -6.55 -20.24
N PRO A 191 -5.92 -7.10 -21.32
CA PRO A 191 -5.87 -6.39 -22.59
C PRO A 191 -7.29 -6.15 -23.12
N LEU A 192 -7.59 -4.90 -23.40
CA LEU A 192 -8.86 -4.46 -23.97
C LEU A 192 -8.61 -3.75 -25.30
N SER A 193 -9.34 -4.14 -26.34
CA SER A 193 -9.23 -3.45 -27.62
C SER A 193 -9.92 -2.07 -27.55
N GLU A 194 -9.33 -1.05 -28.17
CA GLU A 194 -9.94 0.28 -28.24
C GLU A 194 -11.35 0.27 -28.84
N PRO A 195 -11.65 -0.52 -29.90
CA PRO A 195 -13.03 -0.62 -30.40
C PRO A 195 -14.01 -1.17 -29.36
N THR A 196 -13.62 -2.18 -28.58
CA THR A 196 -14.48 -2.70 -27.50
C THR A 196 -14.68 -1.67 -26.40
N ARG A 197 -13.60 -1.02 -25.95
CA ARG A 197 -13.66 0.05 -24.95
C ARG A 197 -14.62 1.15 -25.39
N THR A 198 -14.50 1.63 -26.61
CA THR A 198 -15.37 2.68 -27.16
C THR A 198 -16.84 2.25 -27.14
N ARG A 199 -17.18 1.04 -27.64
CA ARG A 199 -18.56 0.55 -27.63
C ARG A 199 -19.17 0.46 -26.23
N VAL A 200 -18.40 -0.04 -25.26
CA VAL A 200 -18.87 -0.15 -23.87
C VAL A 200 -19.12 1.23 -23.29
N LEU A 201 -18.18 2.19 -23.47
CA LEU A 201 -18.34 3.56 -22.96
C LEU A 201 -19.50 4.30 -23.64
N GLU A 202 -19.75 4.08 -24.94
CA GLU A 202 -20.92 4.64 -25.63
C GLU A 202 -22.23 4.05 -25.11
N ALA A 203 -22.25 2.73 -24.84
CA ALA A 203 -23.45 2.09 -24.32
C ALA A 203 -23.81 2.61 -22.93
N VAL A 204 -22.84 2.73 -21.99
CA VAL A 204 -23.08 3.20 -20.61
C VAL A 204 -23.44 4.69 -20.55
N ARG A 205 -23.07 5.51 -21.54
CA ARG A 205 -23.48 6.93 -21.61
C ARG A 205 -25.00 7.11 -21.77
N ARG A 206 -25.74 6.07 -22.19
CA ARG A 206 -27.20 6.09 -22.30
C ARG A 206 -27.87 6.02 -20.93
N GLY A 207 -27.15 5.62 -19.90
CA GLY A 207 -27.61 5.54 -18.50
C GLY A 207 -26.95 4.40 -17.75
N PRO A 208 -27.03 4.42 -16.41
CA PRO A 208 -26.58 3.29 -15.58
C PRO A 208 -27.32 2.01 -15.93
N MET A 209 -26.60 0.88 -15.95
CA MET A 209 -27.18 -0.44 -16.23
C MET A 209 -26.37 -1.57 -15.60
N PRO A 210 -26.95 -2.76 -15.40
CA PRO A 210 -26.24 -3.96 -14.96
C PRO A 210 -25.07 -4.29 -15.91
N MET A 211 -23.96 -4.82 -15.35
CA MET A 211 -22.77 -5.16 -16.14
C MET A 211 -23.07 -6.21 -17.20
N GLU A 212 -23.96 -7.20 -16.92
CA GLU A 212 -24.38 -8.20 -17.91
C GLU A 212 -25.12 -7.58 -19.09
N ASP A 213 -26.01 -6.63 -18.83
CA ASP A 213 -26.76 -5.92 -19.87
C ASP A 213 -25.84 -5.02 -20.70
N LEU A 214 -24.87 -4.35 -20.05
CA LEU A 214 -23.86 -3.55 -20.71
C LEU A 214 -22.98 -4.40 -21.64
N ALA A 215 -22.56 -5.57 -21.19
CA ALA A 215 -21.80 -6.51 -22.00
C ALA A 215 -22.56 -6.90 -23.27
N ILE A 216 -23.84 -7.24 -23.12
CA ILE A 216 -24.73 -7.59 -24.24
C ILE A 216 -24.90 -6.38 -25.19
N ALA A 217 -25.23 -5.21 -24.65
CA ALA A 217 -25.51 -3.99 -25.43
C ALA A 217 -24.27 -3.52 -26.22
N ALA A 218 -23.07 -3.74 -25.72
CA ALA A 218 -21.82 -3.37 -26.35
C ALA A 218 -21.21 -4.47 -27.24
N GLY A 219 -21.77 -5.67 -27.23
CA GLY A 219 -21.15 -6.84 -27.87
C GLY A 219 -19.77 -7.14 -27.31
N ALA A 220 -19.63 -7.02 -25.98
CA ALA A 220 -18.41 -7.24 -25.24
C ALA A 220 -18.53 -8.46 -24.32
N GLY A 221 -17.40 -9.01 -23.89
CA GLY A 221 -17.38 -10.02 -22.85
C GLY A 221 -17.54 -9.39 -21.46
N LEU A 222 -18.16 -10.13 -20.53
CA LEU A 222 -18.29 -9.66 -19.13
C LEU A 222 -16.92 -9.38 -18.49
N ALA A 223 -15.89 -10.17 -18.82
CA ALA A 223 -14.52 -9.95 -18.34
C ALA A 223 -13.95 -8.59 -18.80
N GLU A 224 -14.29 -8.14 -20.01
CA GLU A 224 -13.90 -6.84 -20.55
C GLU A 224 -14.59 -5.70 -19.78
N VAL A 225 -15.86 -5.89 -19.38
CA VAL A 225 -16.58 -4.93 -18.53
C VAL A 225 -15.92 -4.84 -17.16
N TYR A 226 -15.57 -5.97 -16.52
CA TYR A 226 -14.79 -5.99 -15.27
C TYR A 226 -13.43 -5.30 -15.43
N GLY A 227 -12.77 -5.49 -16.58
CA GLY A 227 -11.53 -4.78 -16.92
C GLY A 227 -11.72 -3.27 -16.88
N LEU A 228 -12.78 -2.74 -17.51
CA LEU A 228 -13.12 -1.31 -17.50
C LEU A 228 -13.51 -0.79 -16.11
N VAL A 229 -14.16 -1.63 -15.32
CA VAL A 229 -14.33 -1.33 -13.89
C VAL A 229 -12.98 -1.27 -13.20
N SER A 230 -12.04 -2.17 -13.48
CA SER A 230 -10.73 -2.18 -12.82
C SER A 230 -9.86 -0.97 -13.16
N THR A 231 -9.96 -0.42 -14.36
CA THR A 231 -9.25 0.79 -14.80
C THR A 231 -9.90 2.09 -14.33
N GLY A 232 -11.17 2.05 -13.88
CA GLY A 232 -11.92 3.25 -13.50
C GLY A 232 -12.69 3.89 -14.64
N ASP A 233 -12.70 3.32 -15.83
CA ASP A 233 -13.50 3.79 -16.96
C ASP A 233 -15.02 3.63 -16.69
N LEU A 234 -15.39 2.62 -15.91
CA LEU A 234 -16.73 2.42 -15.39
C LEU A 234 -16.74 2.62 -13.87
N GLY A 235 -17.75 3.32 -13.38
CA GLY A 235 -17.96 3.61 -11.95
C GLY A 235 -19.01 2.70 -11.32
N LEU A 236 -18.79 2.31 -10.08
CA LEU A 236 -19.77 1.77 -9.13
C LEU A 236 -19.24 1.95 -7.72
N ASP A 237 -20.10 1.87 -6.71
CA ASP A 237 -19.65 1.90 -5.32
C ASP A 237 -19.18 0.51 -4.89
N LEU A 238 -17.86 0.39 -4.65
CA LEU A 238 -17.26 -0.86 -4.20
C LEU A 238 -17.53 -1.17 -2.72
N ARG A 239 -18.15 -0.26 -1.98
CA ARG A 239 -18.43 -0.42 -0.55
C ARG A 239 -19.85 -0.87 -0.25
N GLU A 240 -20.78 -0.67 -1.18
CA GLU A 240 -22.21 -0.92 -0.94
C GLU A 240 -22.60 -2.37 -1.22
N GLU A 241 -22.10 -2.96 -2.30
CA GLU A 241 -22.49 -4.32 -2.69
C GLU A 241 -21.33 -5.15 -3.23
N LEU A 242 -21.43 -6.47 -3.12
CA LEU A 242 -20.48 -7.38 -3.72
C LEU A 242 -20.60 -7.33 -5.25
N LEU A 243 -19.47 -7.08 -5.89
CA LEU A 243 -19.36 -6.97 -7.34
C LEU A 243 -19.81 -8.27 -8.04
N SER A 244 -20.79 -8.15 -8.89
CA SER A 244 -21.43 -9.25 -9.61
C SER A 244 -21.84 -8.83 -11.03
N PRO A 245 -22.20 -9.77 -11.92
CA PRO A 245 -22.77 -9.42 -13.23
C PRO A 245 -23.97 -8.49 -13.18
N ARG A 246 -24.72 -8.50 -12.06
CA ARG A 246 -25.93 -7.68 -11.86
C ARG A 246 -25.63 -6.32 -11.25
N SER A 247 -24.41 -6.07 -10.79
CA SER A 247 -24.04 -4.77 -10.25
C SER A 247 -24.18 -3.67 -11.28
N THR A 248 -24.83 -2.58 -10.90
CA THR A 248 -25.09 -1.45 -11.80
C THR A 248 -23.85 -0.60 -11.93
N VAL A 249 -23.42 -0.39 -13.17
CA VAL A 249 -22.30 0.49 -13.53
C VAL A 249 -22.80 1.74 -14.21
N HIS A 250 -22.05 2.81 -14.09
CA HIS A 250 -22.28 4.09 -14.77
C HIS A 250 -21.00 4.58 -15.46
N ALA A 251 -21.15 5.53 -16.38
CA ALA A 251 -19.99 6.21 -16.94
C ALA A 251 -19.21 6.89 -15.82
N SER A 252 -17.93 6.57 -15.69
CA SER A 252 -17.07 7.21 -14.71
C SER A 252 -16.44 8.48 -15.27
N ASN A 253 -16.33 9.51 -14.43
CA ASN A 253 -15.40 10.60 -14.72
C ASN A 253 -13.99 10.12 -14.37
N PRO A 254 -12.97 10.45 -15.19
CA PRO A 254 -11.59 10.25 -14.81
C PRO A 254 -11.34 10.87 -13.42
N GLY A 255 -10.93 10.08 -12.44
CA GLY A 255 -10.75 10.54 -11.05
C GLY A 255 -11.86 10.20 -10.07
N TYR A 256 -12.96 9.55 -10.49
CA TYR A 256 -14.10 9.23 -9.60
C TYR A 256 -13.80 8.18 -8.52
N ARG A 257 -12.74 7.39 -8.59
CA ARG A 257 -12.49 6.37 -7.58
C ARG A 257 -11.76 6.90 -6.36
N ALA A 258 -12.55 7.31 -5.37
CA ALA A 258 -12.09 7.64 -4.02
C ALA A 258 -12.25 6.42 -3.11
N ILE A 259 -11.30 5.48 -3.14
CA ILE A 259 -11.32 4.28 -2.29
C ILE A 259 -10.77 4.60 -0.90
N LEU A 260 -9.70 5.37 -0.84
CA LEU A 260 -9.03 5.74 0.40
C LEU A 260 -9.62 7.02 0.99
N LYS A 261 -9.58 7.13 2.32
CA LYS A 261 -9.87 8.37 3.03
C LYS A 261 -8.60 9.23 3.07
N LEU A 262 -8.25 9.82 1.92
CA LEU A 262 -7.06 10.69 1.84
C LEU A 262 -7.27 11.96 2.65
N PRO A 263 -6.22 12.54 3.26
CA PRO A 263 -6.27 13.87 3.86
C PRO A 263 -6.74 14.92 2.84
N GLU A 264 -7.43 15.97 3.30
CA GLU A 264 -7.92 17.08 2.46
C GLU A 264 -6.78 18.01 2.00
#